data_0ed50766525cbb22e678fc9b862c5917
#
_entry.id   0ed50766525cbb22e678fc9b862c5917
#
_cell.length_a   1.000
_cell.length_b   1.000
_cell.length_c   1.000
_cell.angle_alpha   90.00
_cell.angle_beta   90.00
_cell.angle_gamma   90.00
#
_symmetry.space_group_name_H-M   'P 1'
#
loop_
_entity.id
_entity.type
_entity.pdbx_description
1 polymer ?
#
loop_
_entity_poly.entity_id
_entity_poly.type
_entity_poly.pdbx_seq_one_letter_code
_entity_poly.pdbx_strand_id
1 'polypeptide(L)'
;MIDKTFFLKGFKSILAPDSPALALGCCFIVIGALLKNLGFNIQESIFSTMLTYALPGSLVMAESLLVGASLLNIFLAVWFVNARLYPMAVSLFPLMMHKSQPKWKYYFSCHFIAVSAWLIMKSNYKSIEKKHRIDFWIGIGCATWTTAVIGTFIGFYASDYLDKNMMMGLAILNPIYFLCMMVGAMKTIQITAAVILGLVLGPIFYFLSPEWSILLGGLVGGTIAYFIGELNVN
;
A
#
# COMPACT_ATOMS: atom_id res chain seq x y z
N MET A 1 27.08 1.17 5.45
CA MET A 1 26.65 2.59 5.50
C MET A 1 25.60 2.78 4.40
N ILE A 2 24.61 3.66 4.58
CA ILE A 2 23.63 4.00 3.53
C ILE A 2 24.29 4.99 2.59
N ASP A 3 24.18 4.76 1.26
CA ASP A 3 24.63 5.71 0.27
C ASP A 3 23.67 6.90 0.20
N LYS A 4 24.11 8.06 0.72
CA LYS A 4 23.30 9.27 0.83
C LYS A 4 22.76 9.76 -0.53
N THR A 5 23.51 9.58 -1.61
CA THR A 5 23.12 10.03 -2.95
C THR A 5 21.90 9.26 -3.45
N PHE A 6 21.95 7.93 -3.35
CA PHE A 6 20.85 7.08 -3.78
C PHE A 6 19.67 7.14 -2.83
N PHE A 7 19.90 7.28 -1.53
CA PHE A 7 18.83 7.55 -0.55
C PHE A 7 18.06 8.84 -0.91
N LEU A 8 18.77 9.95 -1.12
CA LEU A 8 18.13 11.21 -1.49
C LEU A 8 17.43 11.15 -2.85
N LYS A 9 17.97 10.40 -3.81
CA LYS A 9 17.31 10.15 -5.10
C LYS A 9 16.00 9.41 -4.90
N GLY A 10 15.98 8.37 -4.05
CA GLY A 10 14.76 7.64 -3.68
C GLY A 10 13.77 8.53 -2.94
N PHE A 11 14.24 9.31 -1.98
CA PHE A 11 13.40 10.24 -1.23
C PHE A 11 12.73 11.29 -2.13
N LYS A 12 13.47 11.85 -3.08
CA LYS A 12 12.95 12.83 -4.04
C LYS A 12 12.04 12.23 -5.11
N SER A 13 12.09 10.92 -5.35
CA SER A 13 11.26 10.27 -6.37
C SER A 13 9.77 10.35 -6.08
N ILE A 14 9.37 10.59 -4.83
CA ILE A 14 7.96 10.81 -4.47
C ILE A 14 7.43 12.18 -4.89
N LEU A 15 8.31 13.12 -5.19
CA LEU A 15 7.93 14.47 -5.66
C LEU A 15 7.67 14.50 -7.18
N ALA A 16 7.87 13.38 -7.89
CA ALA A 16 7.55 13.27 -9.29
C ALA A 16 6.03 13.47 -9.51
N PRO A 17 5.61 14.13 -10.61
CA PRO A 17 4.20 14.42 -10.88
C PRO A 17 3.32 13.17 -11.00
N ASP A 18 3.91 12.05 -11.41
CA ASP A 18 3.28 10.73 -11.53
C ASP A 18 3.37 9.87 -10.25
N SER A 19 3.85 10.47 -9.15
CA SER A 19 4.03 9.75 -7.89
C SER A 19 2.71 9.51 -7.16
N PRO A 20 2.52 8.33 -6.56
CA PRO A 20 1.37 8.03 -5.72
C PRO A 20 1.37 8.75 -4.37
N ALA A 21 2.37 9.56 -4.06
CA ALA A 21 2.56 10.14 -2.73
C ALA A 21 1.43 11.11 -2.35
N LEU A 22 0.90 11.88 -3.31
CA LEU A 22 -0.20 12.81 -3.05
C LEU A 22 -1.47 12.04 -2.66
N ALA A 23 -1.84 11.02 -3.42
CA ALA A 23 -2.99 10.17 -3.11
C ALA A 23 -2.81 9.46 -1.75
N LEU A 24 -1.60 8.97 -1.48
CA LEU A 24 -1.25 8.38 -0.18
C LEU A 24 -1.46 9.38 0.96
N GLY A 25 -0.94 10.60 0.82
CA GLY A 25 -1.09 11.67 1.82
C GLY A 25 -2.55 12.00 2.11
N CYS A 26 -3.38 12.17 1.06
CA CYS A 26 -4.81 12.41 1.20
C CYS A 26 -5.52 11.29 1.97
N CYS A 27 -5.19 10.04 1.70
CA CYS A 27 -5.79 8.92 2.43
C CYS A 27 -5.38 8.89 3.89
N PHE A 28 -4.14 9.24 4.22
CA PHE A 28 -3.72 9.31 5.62
C PHE A 28 -4.29 10.53 6.36
N ILE A 29 -4.68 11.61 5.66
CA ILE A 29 -5.51 12.68 6.24
C ILE A 29 -6.85 12.09 6.70
N VAL A 30 -7.51 11.28 5.86
CA VAL A 30 -8.76 10.62 6.24
C VAL A 30 -8.57 9.69 7.44
N ILE A 31 -7.49 8.89 7.45
CA ILE A 31 -7.15 8.01 8.59
C ILE A 31 -6.95 8.83 9.88
N GLY A 32 -6.23 9.95 9.83
CA GLY A 32 -6.01 10.80 10.99
C GLY A 32 -7.33 11.35 11.57
N ALA A 33 -8.23 11.81 10.70
CA ALA A 33 -9.56 12.28 11.11
C ALA A 33 -10.41 11.14 11.69
N LEU A 34 -10.35 9.95 11.07
CA LEU A 34 -11.09 8.77 11.53
C LEU A 34 -10.61 8.31 12.91
N LEU A 35 -9.31 8.23 13.15
CA LEU A 35 -8.76 7.82 14.45
C LEU A 35 -9.15 8.80 15.57
N LYS A 36 -9.14 10.11 15.28
CA LYS A 36 -9.66 11.10 16.25
C LYS A 36 -11.13 10.86 16.58
N ASN A 37 -11.98 10.62 15.59
CA ASN A 37 -13.39 10.34 15.79
C ASN A 37 -13.65 9.03 16.57
N LEU A 38 -12.70 8.10 16.55
CA LEU A 38 -12.68 6.89 17.38
C LEU A 38 -12.22 7.14 18.82
N GLY A 39 -11.84 8.35 19.17
CA GLY A 39 -11.38 8.73 20.51
C GLY A 39 -9.88 8.53 20.76
N PHE A 40 -9.09 8.22 19.72
CA PHE A 40 -7.63 8.17 19.85
C PHE A 40 -7.07 9.58 20.12
N ASN A 41 -6.05 9.68 20.96
CA ASN A 41 -5.26 10.88 21.07
C ASN A 41 -4.26 10.99 19.91
N ILE A 42 -3.60 12.16 19.77
CA ILE A 42 -2.68 12.41 18.65
C ILE A 42 -1.48 11.46 18.68
N GLN A 43 -0.96 11.10 19.86
CA GLN A 43 0.18 10.22 20.00
C GLN A 43 -0.18 8.80 19.57
N GLU A 44 -1.33 8.30 20.00
CA GLU A 44 -1.86 7.00 19.60
C GLU A 44 -2.11 6.91 18.09
N SER A 45 -2.68 7.98 17.50
CA SER A 45 -2.95 8.05 16.06
C SER A 45 -1.67 8.01 15.23
N ILE A 46 -0.66 8.80 15.61
CA ILE A 46 0.65 8.80 14.96
C ILE A 46 1.34 7.44 15.14
N PHE A 47 1.36 6.92 16.36
CA PHE A 47 1.99 5.63 16.65
C PHE A 47 1.33 4.47 15.89
N SER A 48 0.00 4.46 15.81
CA SER A 48 -0.76 3.51 14.99
C SER A 48 -0.33 3.58 13.51
N THR A 49 -0.25 4.79 12.93
CA THR A 49 0.20 4.98 11.54
C THR A 49 1.65 4.54 11.34
N MET A 50 2.53 4.86 12.29
CA MET A 50 3.94 4.46 12.22
C MET A 50 4.13 2.95 12.20
N LEU A 51 3.32 2.20 12.98
CA LEU A 51 3.40 0.75 13.07
C LEU A 51 2.65 0.04 11.94
N THR A 52 1.43 0.46 11.65
CA THR A 52 0.56 -0.27 10.70
C THR A 52 0.91 0.04 9.26
N TYR A 53 1.29 1.26 8.93
CA TYR A 53 1.70 1.77 7.62
C TYR A 53 1.05 1.04 6.41
N ALA A 54 -0.21 0.69 6.52
CA ALA A 54 -0.97 0.01 5.48
C ALA A 54 -2.41 0.51 5.49
N LEU A 55 -2.79 1.32 4.49
CA LEU A 55 -4.12 1.94 4.41
C LEU A 55 -5.29 0.97 4.66
N PRO A 56 -5.39 -0.18 3.96
CA PRO A 56 -6.50 -1.08 4.21
C PRO A 56 -6.47 -1.72 5.60
N GLY A 57 -5.27 -2.01 6.12
CA GLY A 57 -5.13 -2.51 7.47
C GLY A 57 -5.59 -1.49 8.53
N SER A 58 -5.26 -0.21 8.32
CA SER A 58 -5.71 0.87 9.22
C SER A 58 -7.23 1.08 9.15
N LEU A 59 -7.83 0.99 7.96
CA LEU A 59 -9.29 1.08 7.79
C LEU A 59 -10.01 -0.08 8.48
N VAL A 60 -9.58 -1.32 8.22
CA VAL A 60 -10.16 -2.52 8.83
C VAL A 60 -10.01 -2.50 10.35
N MET A 61 -8.87 -2.02 10.87
CA MET A 61 -8.69 -1.81 12.31
C MET A 61 -9.72 -0.83 12.86
N ALA A 62 -9.87 0.33 12.20
CA ALA A 62 -10.79 1.36 12.63
C ALA A 62 -12.25 0.88 12.59
N GLU A 63 -12.68 0.22 11.51
CA GLU A 63 -14.02 -0.36 11.37
C GLU A 63 -14.30 -1.43 12.43
N SER A 64 -13.31 -2.31 12.67
CA SER A 64 -13.42 -3.37 13.69
C SER A 64 -13.54 -2.79 15.11
N LEU A 65 -12.84 -1.70 15.40
CA LEU A 65 -12.96 -0.98 16.67
C LEU A 65 -14.35 -0.33 16.82
N LEU A 66 -14.90 0.26 15.75
CA LEU A 66 -16.24 0.87 15.76
C LEU A 66 -17.35 -0.13 16.13
N VAL A 67 -17.24 -1.36 15.63
CA VAL A 67 -18.22 -2.42 15.94
C VAL A 67 -17.92 -3.16 17.25
N GLY A 68 -16.89 -2.76 18.00
CA GLY A 68 -16.52 -3.38 19.27
C GLY A 68 -15.97 -4.79 19.14
N ALA A 69 -15.29 -5.11 18.03
CA ALA A 69 -14.70 -6.44 17.80
C ALA A 69 -13.64 -6.78 18.86
N SER A 70 -13.46 -8.06 19.15
CA SER A 70 -12.40 -8.52 20.06
C SER A 70 -11.00 -8.23 19.49
N LEU A 71 -10.01 -8.04 20.36
CA LEU A 71 -8.62 -7.79 19.94
C LEU A 71 -8.08 -8.90 19.03
N LEU A 72 -8.46 -10.14 19.25
CA LEU A 72 -8.06 -11.25 18.39
C LEU A 72 -8.66 -11.13 16.99
N ASN A 73 -9.94 -10.77 16.89
CA ASN A 73 -10.60 -10.56 15.59
C ASN A 73 -9.99 -9.40 14.84
N ILE A 74 -9.70 -8.27 15.51
CA ILE A 74 -9.01 -7.12 14.93
C ILE A 74 -7.63 -7.54 14.39
N PHE A 75 -6.85 -8.27 15.20
CA PHE A 75 -5.54 -8.76 14.80
C PHE A 75 -5.62 -9.65 13.56
N LEU A 76 -6.51 -10.63 13.54
CA LEU A 76 -6.68 -11.55 12.41
C LEU A 76 -7.15 -10.82 11.15
N ALA A 77 -8.14 -9.93 11.27
CA ALA A 77 -8.66 -9.15 10.14
C ALA A 77 -7.56 -8.27 9.52
N VAL A 78 -6.81 -7.52 10.32
CA VAL A 78 -5.70 -6.68 9.87
C VAL A 78 -4.58 -7.53 9.25
N TRP A 79 -4.26 -8.67 9.85
CA TRP A 79 -3.23 -9.58 9.33
C TRP A 79 -3.61 -10.15 7.97
N PHE A 80 -4.84 -10.63 7.80
CA PHE A 80 -5.33 -11.16 6.52
C PHE A 80 -5.35 -10.11 5.41
N VAL A 81 -5.85 -8.91 5.69
CA VAL A 81 -5.88 -7.83 4.70
C VAL A 81 -4.46 -7.41 4.28
N ASN A 82 -3.50 -7.47 5.18
CA ASN A 82 -2.10 -7.14 4.89
C ASN A 82 -1.31 -8.32 4.29
N ALA A 83 -1.83 -9.56 4.29
CA ALA A 83 -1.16 -10.72 3.70
C ALA A 83 -0.80 -10.51 2.22
N ARG A 84 -1.52 -9.65 1.50
CA ARG A 84 -1.22 -9.22 0.13
C ARG A 84 0.15 -8.56 -0.03
N LEU A 85 0.75 -8.03 1.03
CA LEU A 85 2.09 -7.42 0.99
C LEU A 85 3.19 -8.48 0.83
N TYR A 86 2.91 -9.75 1.21
CA TYR A 86 3.87 -10.84 1.10
C TYR A 86 4.30 -11.12 -0.35
N PRO A 87 3.40 -11.36 -1.33
CA PRO A 87 3.80 -11.54 -2.72
C PRO A 87 4.51 -10.31 -3.32
N MET A 88 4.19 -9.10 -2.84
CA MET A 88 4.91 -7.89 -3.24
C MET A 88 6.36 -7.92 -2.75
N ALA A 89 6.59 -8.35 -1.50
CA ALA A 89 7.93 -8.54 -0.96
C ALA A 89 8.71 -9.59 -1.76
N VAL A 90 8.12 -10.75 -1.99
CA VAL A 90 8.74 -11.85 -2.75
C VAL A 90 9.13 -11.42 -4.17
N SER A 91 8.31 -10.59 -4.82
CA SER A 91 8.59 -10.10 -6.17
C SER A 91 9.64 -8.97 -6.21
N LEU A 92 9.82 -8.23 -5.13
CA LEU A 92 10.66 -7.03 -5.09
C LEU A 92 12.08 -7.29 -4.56
N PHE A 93 12.20 -8.03 -3.44
CA PHE A 93 13.50 -8.21 -2.77
C PHE A 93 14.57 -8.87 -3.65
N PRO A 94 14.29 -9.89 -4.47
CA PRO A 94 15.30 -10.47 -5.38
C PRO A 94 15.89 -9.46 -6.36
N LEU A 95 15.12 -8.44 -6.76
CA LEU A 95 15.59 -7.38 -7.65
C LEU A 95 16.59 -6.43 -6.98
N MET A 96 16.54 -6.33 -5.64
CA MET A 96 17.37 -5.43 -4.84
C MET A 96 18.52 -6.13 -4.13
N MET A 97 18.41 -7.45 -3.88
CA MET A 97 19.43 -8.20 -3.16
C MET A 97 20.79 -8.17 -3.86
N HIS A 98 21.82 -7.76 -3.11
CA HIS A 98 23.21 -7.75 -3.59
C HIS A 98 24.16 -8.21 -2.48
N LYS A 99 25.21 -8.99 -2.85
CA LYS A 99 26.14 -9.60 -1.89
C LYS A 99 26.92 -8.58 -1.03
N SER A 100 27.15 -7.37 -1.54
CA SER A 100 27.87 -6.32 -0.82
C SER A 100 27.02 -5.59 0.24
N GLN A 101 25.71 -5.82 0.29
CA GLN A 101 24.82 -5.14 1.22
C GLN A 101 24.48 -6.04 2.41
N PRO A 102 24.50 -5.52 3.64
CA PRO A 102 24.21 -6.29 4.83
C PRO A 102 22.73 -6.69 4.90
N LYS A 103 22.46 -7.92 5.34
CA LYS A 103 21.11 -8.51 5.38
C LYS A 103 20.12 -7.72 6.23
N TRP A 104 20.56 -7.09 7.31
CA TRP A 104 19.71 -6.31 8.20
C TRP A 104 18.98 -5.16 7.50
N LYS A 105 19.57 -4.54 6.47
CA LYS A 105 18.90 -3.50 5.66
C LYS A 105 17.62 -4.03 5.01
N TYR A 106 17.64 -5.26 4.51
CA TYR A 106 16.48 -5.88 3.88
C TYR A 106 15.39 -6.16 4.90
N TYR A 107 15.73 -6.72 6.07
CA TYR A 107 14.75 -6.98 7.13
C TYR A 107 14.10 -5.69 7.64
N PHE A 108 14.91 -4.68 7.95
CA PHE A 108 14.39 -3.39 8.39
C PHE A 108 13.51 -2.72 7.33
N SER A 109 13.90 -2.81 6.06
CA SER A 109 13.19 -2.17 4.97
C SER A 109 11.91 -2.90 4.54
N CYS A 110 11.62 -4.11 5.07
CA CYS A 110 10.32 -4.76 4.90
C CYS A 110 9.16 -3.90 5.41
N HIS A 111 9.38 -3.11 6.45
CA HIS A 111 8.38 -2.20 6.98
C HIS A 111 7.87 -1.18 5.94
N PHE A 112 8.70 -0.81 4.97
CA PHE A 112 8.36 0.15 3.93
C PHE A 112 7.59 -0.45 2.74
N ILE A 113 7.19 -1.72 2.81
CA ILE A 113 6.41 -2.34 1.74
C ILE A 113 5.00 -1.77 1.74
N ALA A 114 4.75 -0.93 0.76
CA ALA A 114 3.44 -0.40 0.42
C ALA A 114 3.30 -0.39 -1.09
N VAL A 115 2.07 -0.42 -1.61
CA VAL A 115 1.82 -0.47 -3.06
C VAL A 115 2.48 0.71 -3.76
N SER A 116 2.37 1.92 -3.20
CA SER A 116 3.00 3.13 -3.73
C SER A 116 4.53 3.03 -3.81
N ALA A 117 5.17 2.63 -2.72
CA ALA A 117 6.62 2.45 -2.69
C ALA A 117 7.09 1.34 -3.65
N TRP A 118 6.35 0.22 -3.69
CA TRP A 118 6.62 -0.89 -4.61
C TRP A 118 6.56 -0.46 -6.08
N LEU A 119 5.56 0.33 -6.46
CA LEU A 119 5.40 0.86 -7.81
C LEU A 119 6.56 1.77 -8.22
N ILE A 120 6.93 2.73 -7.35
CA ILE A 120 8.06 3.63 -7.61
C ILE A 120 9.35 2.81 -7.79
N MET A 121 9.58 1.80 -6.95
CA MET A 121 10.76 0.96 -7.09
C MET A 121 10.75 0.15 -8.38
N LYS A 122 9.60 -0.45 -8.75
CA LYS A 122 9.42 -1.23 -9.99
C LYS A 122 9.62 -0.41 -11.25
N SER A 123 9.25 0.87 -11.25
CA SER A 123 9.48 1.75 -12.41
C SER A 123 10.94 2.17 -12.54
N ASN A 124 11.67 2.28 -11.43
CA ASN A 124 13.02 2.85 -11.41
C ASN A 124 14.17 1.83 -11.29
N TYR A 125 13.92 0.55 -10.90
CA TYR A 125 14.99 -0.39 -10.55
C TYR A 125 15.98 -0.66 -11.70
N LYS A 126 15.54 -0.60 -12.97
CA LYS A 126 16.41 -0.82 -14.14
C LYS A 126 17.45 0.30 -14.33
N SER A 127 17.12 1.52 -13.94
CA SER A 127 18.01 2.68 -14.05
C SER A 127 19.03 2.80 -12.91
N ILE A 128 18.98 1.89 -11.92
CA ILE A 128 19.81 1.94 -10.72
C ILE A 128 20.64 0.66 -10.64
N GLU A 129 21.95 0.81 -10.45
CA GLU A 129 22.84 -0.32 -10.21
C GLU A 129 22.38 -1.17 -9.02
N LYS A 130 22.44 -2.48 -9.15
CA LYS A 130 21.88 -3.42 -8.17
C LYS A 130 22.40 -3.20 -6.74
N LYS A 131 23.67 -2.79 -6.59
CA LYS A 131 24.29 -2.52 -5.28
C LYS A 131 23.68 -1.35 -4.53
N HIS A 132 23.09 -0.36 -5.24
CA HIS A 132 22.50 0.85 -4.66
C HIS A 132 20.98 0.81 -4.54
N ARG A 133 20.33 -0.24 -5.06
CA ARG A 133 18.87 -0.36 -5.07
C ARG A 133 18.25 -0.36 -3.69
N ILE A 134 18.91 -0.99 -2.71
CA ILE A 134 18.39 -1.02 -1.33
C ILE A 134 18.44 0.37 -0.68
N ASP A 135 19.46 1.17 -0.95
CA ASP A 135 19.56 2.52 -0.39
C ASP A 135 18.53 3.45 -1.03
N PHE A 136 18.28 3.30 -2.33
CA PHE A 136 17.19 3.98 -3.03
C PHE A 136 15.82 3.57 -2.49
N TRP A 137 15.60 2.27 -2.26
CA TRP A 137 14.36 1.74 -1.67
C TRP A 137 14.10 2.31 -0.27
N ILE A 138 15.11 2.36 0.60
CA ILE A 138 14.97 2.95 1.93
C ILE A 138 14.60 4.44 1.80
N GLY A 139 15.16 5.15 0.82
CA GLY A 139 14.79 6.54 0.54
C GLY A 139 13.33 6.72 0.17
N ILE A 140 12.80 5.88 -0.74
CA ILE A 140 11.37 5.87 -1.10
C ILE A 140 10.53 5.57 0.15
N GLY A 141 10.88 4.52 0.88
CA GLY A 141 10.16 4.08 2.06
C GLY A 141 10.07 5.15 3.14
N CYS A 142 11.20 5.79 3.47
CA CYS A 142 11.21 6.88 4.43
C CYS A 142 10.34 8.06 3.97
N ALA A 143 10.39 8.40 2.69
CA ALA A 143 9.61 9.52 2.16
C ALA A 143 8.10 9.23 2.18
N THR A 144 7.66 8.07 1.70
CA THR A 144 6.25 7.68 1.71
C THR A 144 5.71 7.48 3.14
N TRP A 145 6.52 6.91 4.03
CA TRP A 145 6.19 6.77 5.45
C TRP A 145 6.04 8.13 6.16
N THR A 146 6.97 9.06 5.90
CA THR A 146 6.88 10.43 6.43
C THR A 146 5.62 11.13 5.91
N THR A 147 5.28 10.96 4.63
CA THR A 147 4.05 11.51 4.04
C THR A 147 2.81 10.97 4.75
N ALA A 148 2.79 9.67 5.08
CA ALA A 148 1.69 9.05 5.82
C ALA A 148 1.54 9.64 7.24
N VAL A 149 2.65 9.78 7.97
CA VAL A 149 2.66 10.35 9.32
C VAL A 149 2.20 11.82 9.30
N ILE A 150 2.71 12.62 8.36
CA ILE A 150 2.29 14.01 8.19
C ILE A 150 0.79 14.07 7.81
N GLY A 151 0.33 13.20 6.91
CA GLY A 151 -1.07 13.10 6.54
C GLY A 151 -1.97 12.83 7.75
N THR A 152 -1.61 11.83 8.57
CA THR A 152 -2.33 11.51 9.82
C THR A 152 -2.36 12.69 10.78
N PHE A 153 -1.22 13.38 10.97
CA PHE A 153 -1.14 14.56 11.81
C PHE A 153 -2.08 15.68 11.34
N ILE A 154 -2.03 16.01 10.05
CA ILE A 154 -2.90 17.03 9.44
C ILE A 154 -4.37 16.61 9.60
N GLY A 155 -4.70 15.36 9.27
CA GLY A 155 -6.07 14.87 9.35
C GLY A 155 -6.65 14.88 10.76
N PHE A 156 -5.84 14.56 11.77
CA PHE A 156 -6.23 14.60 13.16
C PHE A 156 -6.67 16.01 13.59
N TYR A 157 -5.90 17.03 13.25
CA TYR A 157 -6.25 18.42 13.60
C TYR A 157 -7.28 19.05 12.67
N ALA A 158 -7.32 18.62 11.40
CA ALA A 158 -8.30 19.11 10.45
C ALA A 158 -9.69 18.46 10.58
N SER A 159 -9.83 17.38 11.38
CA SER A 159 -11.07 16.60 11.50
C SER A 159 -12.29 17.46 11.90
N ASP A 160 -12.07 18.52 12.68
CA ASP A 160 -13.15 19.41 13.14
C ASP A 160 -13.67 20.34 12.01
N TYR A 161 -12.89 20.48 10.93
CA TYR A 161 -13.19 21.33 9.76
C TYR A 161 -13.56 20.51 8.52
N LEU A 162 -13.30 19.20 8.52
CA LEU A 162 -13.60 18.30 7.42
C LEU A 162 -15.02 17.76 7.55
N ASP A 163 -15.91 18.19 6.67
CA ASP A 163 -17.23 17.60 6.58
C ASP A 163 -17.15 16.18 5.97
N LYS A 164 -18.28 15.43 6.08
CA LYS A 164 -18.36 14.06 5.59
C LYS A 164 -18.09 13.96 4.07
N ASN A 165 -18.49 14.95 3.30
CA ASN A 165 -18.32 14.96 1.84
C ASN A 165 -16.86 15.19 1.47
N MET A 166 -16.15 16.09 2.18
CA MET A 166 -14.72 16.31 1.99
C MET A 166 -13.91 15.04 2.34
N MET A 167 -14.22 14.39 3.46
CA MET A 167 -13.57 13.13 3.85
C MET A 167 -13.78 12.04 2.80
N MET A 168 -15.00 11.89 2.29
CA MET A 168 -15.33 10.94 1.25
C MET A 168 -14.57 11.25 -0.06
N GLY A 169 -14.51 12.52 -0.46
CA GLY A 169 -13.74 12.95 -1.63
C GLY A 169 -12.25 12.61 -1.52
N LEU A 170 -11.63 12.86 -0.37
CA LEU A 170 -10.22 12.51 -0.13
C LEU A 170 -9.99 10.99 -0.14
N ALA A 171 -10.91 10.21 0.43
CA ALA A 171 -10.81 8.75 0.45
C ALA A 171 -10.88 8.13 -0.95
N ILE A 172 -11.73 8.68 -1.85
CA ILE A 172 -11.91 8.17 -3.22
C ILE A 172 -10.68 8.44 -4.12
N LEU A 173 -9.83 9.42 -3.81
CA LEU A 173 -8.63 9.69 -4.61
C LEU A 173 -7.70 8.47 -4.72
N ASN A 174 -7.58 7.67 -3.67
CA ASN A 174 -6.71 6.50 -3.69
C ASN A 174 -7.21 5.37 -4.63
N PRO A 175 -8.46 4.91 -4.54
CA PRO A 175 -9.00 3.96 -5.53
C PRO A 175 -8.91 4.46 -6.97
N ILE A 176 -9.22 5.74 -7.23
CA ILE A 176 -9.10 6.33 -8.57
C ILE A 176 -7.65 6.26 -9.07
N TYR A 177 -6.70 6.66 -8.23
CA TYR A 177 -5.29 6.59 -8.60
C TYR A 177 -4.87 5.15 -8.96
N PHE A 178 -5.25 4.16 -8.14
CA PHE A 178 -4.91 2.76 -8.43
C PHE A 178 -5.62 2.23 -9.67
N LEU A 179 -6.86 2.61 -9.93
CA LEU A 179 -7.56 2.26 -11.16
C LEU A 179 -6.83 2.81 -12.40
N CYS A 180 -6.42 4.07 -12.38
CA CYS A 180 -5.64 4.66 -13.47
C CYS A 180 -4.30 3.91 -13.69
N MET A 181 -3.62 3.55 -12.61
CA MET A 181 -2.39 2.76 -12.69
C MET A 181 -2.62 1.35 -13.24
N MET A 182 -3.69 0.68 -12.82
CA MET A 182 -4.05 -0.66 -13.31
C MET A 182 -4.33 -0.62 -14.81
N VAL A 183 -5.08 0.38 -15.29
CA VAL A 183 -5.34 0.58 -16.73
C VAL A 183 -4.01 0.80 -17.48
N GLY A 184 -3.11 1.63 -16.95
CA GLY A 184 -1.77 1.83 -17.54
C GLY A 184 -0.88 0.59 -17.55
N ALA A 185 -1.12 -0.36 -16.66
CA ALA A 185 -0.38 -1.62 -16.56
C ALA A 185 -0.93 -2.75 -17.46
N MET A 186 -2.09 -2.59 -18.08
CA MET A 186 -2.73 -3.57 -18.97
C MET A 186 -1.98 -3.72 -20.31
N LYS A 187 -0.73 -4.17 -20.25
CA LYS A 187 0.14 -4.36 -21.44
C LYS A 187 0.21 -5.81 -21.89
N THR A 188 -0.23 -6.74 -21.07
CA THR A 188 -0.23 -8.17 -21.36
C THR A 188 -1.60 -8.76 -21.09
N ILE A 189 -1.94 -9.85 -21.79
CA ILE A 189 -3.24 -10.51 -21.64
C ILE A 189 -3.47 -11.02 -20.20
N GLN A 190 -2.39 -11.48 -19.54
CA GLN A 190 -2.44 -11.95 -18.16
C GLN A 190 -2.84 -10.81 -17.19
N ILE A 191 -2.20 -9.63 -17.33
CA ILE A 191 -2.50 -8.50 -16.47
C ILE A 191 -3.92 -7.98 -16.73
N THR A 192 -4.31 -7.90 -17.99
CA THR A 192 -5.67 -7.48 -18.38
C THR A 192 -6.71 -8.44 -17.82
N ALA A 193 -6.51 -9.76 -17.97
CA ALA A 193 -7.38 -10.78 -17.41
C ALA A 193 -7.47 -10.69 -15.87
N ALA A 194 -6.33 -10.51 -15.19
CA ALA A 194 -6.30 -10.36 -13.73
C ALA A 194 -7.10 -9.14 -13.25
N VAL A 195 -6.98 -8.01 -13.95
CA VAL A 195 -7.73 -6.80 -13.62
C VAL A 195 -9.24 -7.00 -13.84
N ILE A 196 -9.64 -7.53 -14.99
CA ILE A 196 -11.06 -7.78 -15.30
C ILE A 196 -11.66 -8.78 -14.32
N LEU A 197 -10.97 -9.89 -14.08
CA LEU A 197 -11.42 -10.91 -13.12
C LEU A 197 -11.51 -10.34 -11.69
N GLY A 198 -10.56 -9.53 -11.28
CA GLY A 198 -10.62 -8.86 -9.98
C GLY A 198 -11.80 -7.92 -9.83
N LEU A 199 -12.11 -7.15 -10.87
CA LEU A 199 -13.28 -6.24 -10.90
C LEU A 199 -14.63 -7.00 -10.86
N VAL A 200 -14.71 -8.19 -11.44
CA VAL A 200 -15.92 -9.01 -11.45
C VAL A 200 -16.03 -9.88 -10.21
N LEU A 201 -14.98 -10.61 -9.86
CA LEU A 201 -15.00 -11.56 -8.75
C LEU A 201 -14.99 -10.88 -7.39
N GLY A 202 -14.35 -9.69 -7.27
CA GLY A 202 -14.34 -8.94 -6.02
C GLY A 202 -15.76 -8.65 -5.49
N PRO A 203 -16.63 -7.98 -6.25
CA PRO A 203 -18.04 -7.78 -5.86
C PRO A 203 -18.81 -9.09 -5.65
N ILE A 204 -18.62 -10.10 -6.49
CA ILE A 204 -19.31 -11.39 -6.34
C ILE A 204 -18.95 -12.03 -4.99
N PHE A 205 -17.67 -12.11 -4.65
CA PHE A 205 -17.25 -12.66 -3.36
C PHE A 205 -17.65 -11.75 -2.18
N TYR A 206 -17.76 -10.44 -2.38
CA TYR A 206 -18.26 -9.53 -1.36
C TYR A 206 -19.71 -9.84 -0.97
N PHE A 207 -20.58 -10.17 -1.94
CA PHE A 207 -21.95 -10.60 -1.66
C PHE A 207 -22.03 -11.96 -0.96
N LEU A 208 -21.06 -12.86 -1.22
CA LEU A 208 -21.03 -14.19 -0.61
C LEU A 208 -20.42 -14.16 0.79
N SER A 209 -19.31 -13.43 0.96
CA SER A 209 -18.57 -13.33 2.22
C SER A 209 -17.71 -12.06 2.22
N PRO A 210 -18.18 -10.94 2.80
CA PRO A 210 -17.46 -9.67 2.80
C PRO A 210 -16.05 -9.76 3.33
N GLU A 211 -15.83 -10.55 4.41
CA GLU A 211 -14.55 -10.70 5.10
C GLU A 211 -13.46 -11.36 4.21
N TRP A 212 -13.86 -12.29 3.35
CA TRP A 212 -12.97 -13.08 2.50
C TRP A 212 -12.90 -12.59 1.07
N SER A 213 -13.72 -11.60 0.68
CA SER A 213 -13.89 -11.15 -0.70
C SER A 213 -12.58 -10.74 -1.39
N ILE A 214 -11.73 -9.99 -0.71
CA ILE A 214 -10.46 -9.50 -1.25
C ILE A 214 -9.48 -10.67 -1.47
N LEU A 215 -9.42 -11.60 -0.50
CA LEU A 215 -8.52 -12.76 -0.58
C LEU A 215 -8.97 -13.72 -1.67
N LEU A 216 -10.25 -14.09 -1.67
CA LEU A 216 -10.83 -15.03 -2.65
C LEU A 216 -10.81 -14.43 -4.06
N GLY A 217 -11.22 -13.16 -4.21
CA GLY A 217 -11.16 -12.46 -5.48
C GLY A 217 -9.74 -12.41 -6.07
N GLY A 218 -8.75 -12.13 -5.23
CA GLY A 218 -7.35 -12.11 -5.62
C GLY A 218 -6.78 -13.48 -5.98
N LEU A 219 -7.04 -14.50 -5.16
CA LEU A 219 -6.54 -15.87 -5.39
C LEU A 219 -7.19 -16.50 -6.62
N VAL A 220 -8.52 -16.48 -6.69
CA VAL A 220 -9.26 -17.10 -7.80
C VAL A 220 -9.00 -16.34 -9.09
N GLY A 221 -9.16 -15.01 -9.08
CA GLY A 221 -8.94 -14.16 -10.26
C GLY A 221 -7.50 -14.22 -10.75
N GLY A 222 -6.52 -14.18 -9.84
CA GLY A 222 -5.10 -14.30 -10.17
C GLY A 222 -4.73 -15.67 -10.74
N THR A 223 -5.27 -16.75 -10.18
CA THR A 223 -5.03 -18.11 -10.68
C THR A 223 -5.61 -18.30 -12.08
N ILE A 224 -6.85 -17.87 -12.32
CA ILE A 224 -7.47 -17.95 -13.64
C ILE A 224 -6.68 -17.10 -14.66
N ALA A 225 -6.28 -15.88 -14.30
CA ALA A 225 -5.50 -15.01 -15.17
C ALA A 225 -4.12 -15.62 -15.53
N TYR A 226 -3.50 -16.33 -14.59
CA TYR A 226 -2.25 -17.06 -14.83
C TYR A 226 -2.43 -18.15 -15.92
N PHE A 227 -3.46 -18.99 -15.79
CA PHE A 227 -3.74 -20.03 -16.79
C PHE A 227 -4.13 -19.46 -18.16
N ILE A 228 -4.91 -18.37 -18.19
CA ILE A 228 -5.21 -17.65 -19.46
C ILE A 228 -3.92 -17.18 -20.12
N GLY A 229 -2.95 -16.74 -19.33
CA GLY A 229 -1.65 -16.31 -19.84
C GLY A 229 -0.81 -17.44 -20.40
N GLU A 230 -0.75 -18.59 -19.74
CA GLU A 230 -0.03 -19.77 -20.26
C GLU A 230 -0.62 -20.29 -21.58
N LEU A 231 -1.94 -20.30 -21.70
CA LEU A 231 -2.63 -20.75 -22.93
C LEU A 231 -2.34 -19.85 -24.14
N ASN A 232 -1.95 -18.60 -23.95
CA ASN A 232 -1.64 -17.67 -25.05
C ASN A 232 -0.15 -17.58 -25.40
N VAL A 233 0.73 -18.27 -24.68
CA VAL A 233 2.19 -18.33 -24.95
C VAL A 233 2.56 -19.60 -25.76
N ASN A 234 1.68 -20.59 -25.82
CA ASN A 234 1.75 -21.78 -26.66
C ASN A 234 0.96 -21.58 -27.94
#